data_26b3b2404782e0de166c52709f37f398
#
_entry.id   26b3b2404782e0de166c52709f37f398
#
_cell.length_a   1.000
_cell.length_b   1.000
_cell.length_c   1.000
_cell.angle_alpha   90.00
_cell.angle_beta   90.00
_cell.angle_gamma   90.00
#
_symmetry.space_group_name_H-M   'P 1'
#
loop_
_entity.id
_entity.type
_entity.pdbx_description
1 polymer ?
#
loop_
_entity_poly.entity_id
_entity_poly.type
_entity_poly.pdbx_seq_one_letter_code
_entity_poly.pdbx_strand_id
1 'polypeptide(L)'
;MKKILLFALLLILAIAGIFSFAKKNQGDDKRFVSYVIDPKKQELKLYWKDENKQNFKSLNNLKIWLEKKNQKLEFAMNAGMYKKDNSPQGLYVENGKTLSPLDLLKGDGNFYLMPNGVFYLTNKSIPVICTTQKFKNNGNIKYATQSGPMLVIDGEIHPAFKKGSANLNIRNGVGILPDNSILFAMSKEGINFHDFADYFKKAGCKNALYLDGLVSRTYLPKENWTQTDGNFGVIIGVSKKK
;
A
#
# COMPACT_ATOMS: atom_id res chain seq x y z
N MET A 1 -33.24 -35.74 -4.00
CA MET A 1 -33.33 -34.32 -3.62
C MET A 1 -32.68 -34.04 -2.26
N LYS A 2 -32.99 -34.71 -1.15
CA LYS A 2 -32.38 -34.45 0.20
C LYS A 2 -30.84 -34.57 0.23
N LYS A 3 -30.22 -35.53 -0.46
CA LYS A 3 -28.76 -35.71 -0.50
C LYS A 3 -28.03 -34.61 -1.25
N ILE A 4 -28.63 -34.02 -2.32
CA ILE A 4 -28.06 -32.92 -3.09
C ILE A 4 -28.10 -31.62 -2.25
N LEU A 5 -29.17 -31.40 -1.50
CA LEU A 5 -29.31 -30.25 -0.59
C LEU A 5 -28.25 -30.28 0.54
N LEU A 6 -27.99 -31.49 1.09
CA LEU A 6 -26.99 -31.67 2.14
C LEU A 6 -25.56 -31.40 1.64
N PHE A 7 -25.23 -31.84 0.42
CA PHE A 7 -23.93 -31.55 -0.20
C PHE A 7 -23.72 -30.06 -0.50
N ALA A 8 -24.77 -29.37 -1.00
CA ALA A 8 -24.72 -27.94 -1.23
C ALA A 8 -24.52 -27.14 0.07
N LEU A 9 -25.20 -27.56 1.17
CA LEU A 9 -25.06 -26.94 2.49
C LEU A 9 -23.66 -27.12 3.09
N LEU A 10 -23.06 -28.31 2.94
CA LEU A 10 -21.70 -28.60 3.40
C LEU A 10 -20.66 -27.80 2.58
N LEU A 11 -20.87 -27.62 1.27
CA LEU A 11 -19.99 -26.80 0.42
C LEU A 11 -20.02 -25.32 0.82
N ILE A 12 -21.20 -24.78 1.11
CA ILE A 12 -21.37 -23.38 1.57
C ILE A 12 -20.71 -23.18 2.93
N LEU A 13 -20.83 -24.12 3.86
CA LEU A 13 -20.19 -24.06 5.16
C LEU A 13 -18.66 -24.16 5.07
N ALA A 14 -18.14 -24.99 4.15
CA ALA A 14 -16.70 -25.08 3.90
C ALA A 14 -16.14 -23.78 3.31
N ILE A 15 -16.85 -23.15 2.36
CA ILE A 15 -16.45 -21.87 1.76
C ILE A 15 -16.50 -20.74 2.82
N ALA A 16 -17.56 -20.69 3.65
CA ALA A 16 -17.67 -19.72 4.73
C ALA A 16 -16.57 -19.93 5.80
N GLY A 17 -16.19 -21.18 6.10
CA GLY A 17 -15.09 -21.51 7.00
C GLY A 17 -13.74 -21.04 6.48
N ILE A 18 -13.45 -21.20 5.18
CA ILE A 18 -12.20 -20.75 4.54
C ILE A 18 -12.12 -19.21 4.56
N PHE A 19 -13.20 -18.50 4.29
CA PHE A 19 -13.25 -17.03 4.36
C PHE A 19 -13.08 -16.49 5.80
N SER A 20 -13.65 -17.18 6.81
CA SER A 20 -13.44 -16.82 8.23
C SER A 20 -12.01 -17.07 8.69
N PHE A 21 -11.37 -18.16 8.24
CA PHE A 21 -9.99 -18.47 8.58
C PHE A 21 -8.99 -17.45 7.97
N ALA A 22 -9.21 -17.07 6.72
CA ALA A 22 -8.38 -16.06 6.06
C ALA A 22 -8.46 -14.68 6.75
N LYS A 23 -9.63 -14.30 7.24
CA LYS A 23 -9.83 -13.02 7.95
C LYS A 23 -9.21 -13.01 9.36
N LYS A 24 -9.13 -14.18 10.03
CA LYS A 24 -8.59 -14.31 11.38
C LYS A 24 -7.06 -14.24 11.45
N ASN A 25 -6.35 -14.58 10.38
CA ASN A 25 -4.88 -14.59 10.37
C ASN A 25 -4.23 -13.26 9.95
N GLN A 26 -4.99 -12.27 9.47
CA GLN A 26 -4.45 -11.01 8.96
C GLN A 26 -4.08 -9.97 10.03
N GLY A 27 -4.62 -10.12 11.27
CA GLY A 27 -4.39 -9.18 12.37
C GLY A 27 -3.39 -9.63 13.43
N ASP A 28 -2.84 -10.84 13.34
CA ASP A 28 -2.16 -11.49 14.47
C ASP A 28 -0.63 -11.46 14.39
N ASP A 29 -0.04 -11.02 13.28
CA ASP A 29 1.42 -10.90 13.20
C ASP A 29 1.89 -9.59 13.85
N LYS A 30 2.25 -9.69 15.12
CA LYS A 30 2.67 -8.57 15.97
C LYS A 30 3.90 -7.80 15.47
N ARG A 31 4.62 -8.35 14.48
CA ARG A 31 5.76 -7.68 13.84
C ARG A 31 5.32 -6.50 12.98
N PHE A 32 4.04 -6.40 12.62
CA PHE A 32 3.53 -5.37 11.72
C PHE A 32 2.51 -4.47 12.39
N VAL A 33 2.45 -3.23 11.92
CA VAL A 33 1.27 -2.39 11.99
C VAL A 33 0.64 -2.39 10.61
N SER A 34 -0.65 -2.75 10.54
CA SER A 34 -1.33 -2.91 9.26
C SER A 34 -2.72 -2.29 9.27
N TYR A 35 -3.17 -1.85 8.11
CA TYR A 35 -4.48 -1.26 7.92
C TYR A 35 -5.10 -1.77 6.62
N VAL A 36 -6.32 -2.30 6.73
CA VAL A 36 -7.09 -2.77 5.57
C VAL A 36 -8.16 -1.75 5.23
N ILE A 37 -8.23 -1.38 3.96
CA ILE A 37 -9.15 -0.37 3.43
C ILE A 37 -10.06 -1.03 2.40
N ASP A 38 -11.38 -0.86 2.56
CA ASP A 38 -12.33 -1.05 1.48
C ASP A 38 -12.44 0.27 0.69
N PRO A 39 -11.86 0.38 -0.52
CA PRO A 39 -11.83 1.63 -1.26
C PRO A 39 -13.21 2.07 -1.78
N LYS A 40 -14.24 1.23 -1.64
CA LYS A 40 -15.64 1.60 -1.93
C LYS A 40 -16.32 2.30 -0.76
N LYS A 41 -15.82 2.09 0.47
CA LYS A 41 -16.39 2.64 1.71
C LYS A 41 -15.56 3.76 2.31
N GLN A 42 -14.27 3.78 2.03
CA GLN A 42 -13.32 4.73 2.60
C GLN A 42 -12.57 5.45 1.48
N GLU A 43 -12.47 6.75 1.57
CA GLU A 43 -11.75 7.53 0.57
C GLU A 43 -10.25 7.53 0.85
N LEU A 44 -9.52 6.74 0.05
CA LEU A 44 -8.06 6.75 0.01
C LEU A 44 -7.58 7.86 -0.92
N LYS A 45 -6.66 8.69 -0.45
CA LYS A 45 -6.03 9.76 -1.23
C LYS A 45 -4.52 9.67 -1.16
N LEU A 46 -3.88 10.19 -2.20
CA LEU A 46 -2.46 10.53 -2.18
C LEU A 46 -2.32 12.04 -1.98
N TYR A 47 -1.31 12.44 -1.22
CA TYR A 47 -1.03 13.83 -0.87
C TYR A 47 0.44 14.12 -1.08
N TRP A 48 0.75 15.15 -1.83
CA TRP A 48 2.12 15.65 -2.01
C TRP A 48 2.25 17.10 -1.58
N LYS A 49 1.37 17.97 -2.08
CA LYS A 49 1.38 19.41 -1.82
C LYS A 49 0.01 19.90 -1.38
N ASP A 50 0.01 20.97 -0.60
CA ASP A 50 -1.19 21.74 -0.30
C ASP A 50 -1.58 22.68 -1.46
N GLU A 51 -2.64 23.46 -1.29
CA GLU A 51 -3.14 24.46 -2.23
C GLU A 51 -2.14 25.59 -2.53
N ASN A 52 -1.21 25.85 -1.62
CA ASN A 52 -0.12 26.82 -1.78
C ASN A 52 1.14 26.21 -2.42
N LYS A 53 1.04 24.96 -2.93
CA LYS A 53 2.13 24.20 -3.53
C LYS A 53 3.27 23.86 -2.55
N GLN A 54 3.01 23.90 -1.25
CA GLN A 54 3.96 23.51 -0.21
C GLN A 54 3.89 21.99 0.01
N ASN A 55 5.04 21.32 -0.02
CA ASN A 55 5.13 19.89 0.27
C ASN A 55 4.72 19.61 1.72
N PHE A 56 3.86 18.59 1.94
CA PHE A 56 3.50 18.17 3.30
C PHE A 56 4.69 17.68 4.09
N LYS A 57 5.57 16.90 3.49
CA LYS A 57 6.78 16.31 4.06
C LYS A 57 6.55 15.36 5.23
N SER A 58 5.67 15.67 6.18
CA SER A 58 5.42 14.86 7.37
C SER A 58 3.95 14.50 7.55
N LEU A 59 3.68 13.42 8.30
CA LEU A 59 2.32 13.03 8.65
C LEU A 59 1.66 14.08 9.55
N ASN A 60 2.44 14.78 10.37
CA ASN A 60 1.93 15.88 11.20
C ASN A 60 1.39 17.06 10.37
N ASN A 61 2.13 17.49 9.36
CA ASN A 61 1.69 18.59 8.50
C ASN A 61 0.40 18.25 7.75
N LEU A 62 0.30 17.01 7.22
CA LEU A 62 -0.93 16.52 6.60
C LEU A 62 -2.09 16.51 7.62
N LYS A 63 -1.85 16.02 8.85
CA LYS A 63 -2.86 15.96 9.92
C LYS A 63 -3.38 17.35 10.25
N ILE A 64 -2.50 18.32 10.49
CA ILE A 64 -2.86 19.72 10.81
C ILE A 64 -3.65 20.35 9.65
N TRP A 65 -3.22 20.12 8.40
CA TRP A 65 -3.90 20.65 7.22
C TRP A 65 -5.31 20.08 7.08
N LEU A 66 -5.51 18.77 7.32
CA LEU A 66 -6.83 18.14 7.31
C LEU A 66 -7.73 18.67 8.45
N GLU A 67 -7.17 18.88 9.62
CA GLU A 67 -7.90 19.44 10.76
C GLU A 67 -8.45 20.85 10.47
N LYS A 68 -7.67 21.71 9.81
CA LYS A 68 -8.12 23.04 9.34
C LYS A 68 -9.27 22.94 8.31
N LYS A 69 -9.42 21.79 7.65
CA LYS A 69 -10.50 21.51 6.68
C LYS A 69 -11.67 20.72 7.31
N ASN A 70 -11.74 20.68 8.64
CA ASN A 70 -12.75 19.94 9.40
C ASN A 70 -12.75 18.42 9.06
N GLN A 71 -11.55 17.87 8.83
CA GLN A 71 -11.35 16.44 8.60
C GLN A 71 -10.45 15.85 9.69
N LYS A 72 -10.70 14.59 10.03
CA LYS A 72 -9.88 13.80 10.95
C LYS A 72 -9.09 12.76 10.16
N LEU A 73 -7.77 12.76 10.33
CA LEU A 73 -6.92 11.72 9.77
C LEU A 73 -7.14 10.40 10.56
N GLU A 74 -7.48 9.33 9.85
CA GLU A 74 -7.70 8.00 10.43
C GLU A 74 -6.50 7.08 10.19
N PHE A 75 -5.88 7.21 9.03
CA PHE A 75 -4.69 6.46 8.63
C PHE A 75 -3.82 7.34 7.74
N ALA A 76 -2.50 7.24 7.91
CA ALA A 76 -1.54 7.74 6.95
C ALA A 76 -0.24 6.91 6.98
N MET A 77 0.43 6.87 5.82
CA MET A 77 1.72 6.23 5.62
C MET A 77 2.47 6.97 4.50
N ASN A 78 3.81 7.04 4.57
CA ASN A 78 4.56 7.49 3.41
C ASN A 78 4.37 6.52 2.24
N ALA A 79 4.25 7.09 1.03
CA ALA A 79 3.98 6.35 -0.20
C ALA A 79 5.26 5.95 -0.94
N GLY A 80 5.27 6.07 -2.27
CA GLY A 80 6.41 5.72 -3.09
C GLY A 80 7.63 6.61 -2.86
N MET A 81 8.76 6.15 -3.37
CA MET A 81 10.05 6.82 -3.21
C MET A 81 10.06 8.22 -3.81
N TYR A 82 10.98 9.05 -3.35
CA TYR A 82 11.07 10.45 -3.70
C TYR A 82 12.53 10.90 -3.85
N LYS A 83 12.72 12.02 -4.54
CA LYS A 83 14.02 12.66 -4.77
C LYS A 83 14.41 13.56 -3.60
N LYS A 84 15.64 14.07 -3.61
CA LYS A 84 16.18 14.95 -2.55
C LYS A 84 15.34 16.21 -2.29
N ASP A 85 14.60 16.68 -3.29
CA ASP A 85 13.69 17.84 -3.21
C ASP A 85 12.27 17.47 -2.75
N ASN A 86 12.06 16.23 -2.29
CA ASN A 86 10.76 15.65 -1.94
C ASN A 86 9.78 15.55 -3.13
N SER A 87 10.24 15.64 -4.37
CA SER A 87 9.41 15.31 -5.52
C SER A 87 9.28 13.79 -5.68
N PRO A 88 8.12 13.28 -6.17
CA PRO A 88 7.95 11.86 -6.43
C PRO A 88 9.03 11.32 -7.37
N GLN A 89 9.58 10.15 -7.06
CA GLN A 89 10.41 9.41 -8.00
C GLN A 89 9.50 8.53 -8.86
N GLY A 90 9.50 8.78 -10.18
CA GLY A 90 8.62 8.10 -11.12
C GLY A 90 7.17 8.59 -11.09
N LEU A 91 6.26 7.76 -11.55
CA LEU A 91 4.86 8.14 -11.75
C LEU A 91 4.19 8.63 -10.47
N TYR A 92 3.56 9.79 -10.60
CA TYR A 92 2.63 10.28 -9.60
C TYR A 92 1.40 10.89 -10.27
N VAL A 93 0.22 10.38 -9.91
CA VAL A 93 -1.08 10.89 -10.36
C VAL A 93 -1.90 11.28 -9.14
N GLU A 94 -2.44 12.49 -9.15
CA GLU A 94 -3.31 13.02 -8.10
C GLU A 94 -4.57 13.62 -8.73
N ASN A 95 -5.73 13.16 -8.28
CA ASN A 95 -7.04 13.61 -8.80
C ASN A 95 -7.12 13.56 -10.35
N GLY A 96 -6.61 12.49 -10.95
CA GLY A 96 -6.60 12.29 -12.40
C GLY A 96 -5.53 13.05 -13.18
N LYS A 97 -4.73 13.89 -12.50
CA LYS A 97 -3.65 14.66 -13.14
C LYS A 97 -2.30 13.97 -12.93
N THR A 98 -1.58 13.70 -14.00
CA THR A 98 -0.19 13.23 -13.94
C THR A 98 0.72 14.39 -13.56
N LEU A 99 1.28 14.35 -12.35
CA LEU A 99 2.17 15.38 -11.81
C LEU A 99 3.65 15.00 -11.91
N SER A 100 3.93 13.69 -12.07
CA SER A 100 5.27 13.17 -12.37
C SER A 100 5.12 12.00 -13.36
N PRO A 101 5.97 11.91 -14.40
CA PRO A 101 5.87 10.88 -15.42
C PRO A 101 6.32 9.51 -14.91
N LEU A 102 5.94 8.46 -15.64
CA LEU A 102 6.44 7.11 -15.41
C LEU A 102 7.95 7.06 -15.64
N ASP A 103 8.68 6.50 -14.69
CA ASP A 103 10.12 6.27 -14.80
C ASP A 103 10.38 4.84 -15.30
N LEU A 104 10.94 4.72 -16.49
CA LEU A 104 11.34 3.47 -17.14
C LEU A 104 12.86 3.29 -17.19
N LEU A 105 13.61 4.18 -16.56
CA LEU A 105 15.06 4.15 -16.56
C LEU A 105 15.58 2.95 -15.75
N LYS A 106 16.83 2.63 -15.95
CA LYS A 106 17.60 1.72 -15.11
C LYS A 106 18.47 2.54 -14.17
N GLY A 107 18.70 2.03 -12.98
CA GLY A 107 19.51 2.69 -11.97
C GLY A 107 19.78 1.77 -10.79
N ASP A 108 20.39 2.32 -9.77
CA ASP A 108 20.73 1.63 -8.54
C ASP A 108 19.64 1.81 -7.45
N GLY A 109 19.70 0.95 -6.45
CA GLY A 109 18.82 1.01 -5.29
C GLY A 109 17.47 0.30 -5.52
N ASN A 110 16.65 0.35 -4.47
CA ASN A 110 15.42 -0.44 -4.40
C ASN A 110 14.39 -0.02 -5.46
N PHE A 111 14.32 1.26 -5.82
CA PHE A 111 13.38 1.74 -6.84
C PHE A 111 13.59 1.05 -8.18
N TYR A 112 14.85 0.78 -8.55
CA TYR A 112 15.23 0.18 -9.83
C TYR A 112 15.47 -1.33 -9.75
N LEU A 113 15.24 -1.98 -8.60
CA LEU A 113 15.26 -3.44 -8.51
C LEU A 113 14.03 -4.01 -9.22
N MET A 114 14.25 -4.54 -10.41
CA MET A 114 13.19 -4.96 -11.32
C MET A 114 12.67 -6.37 -11.03
N PRO A 115 11.34 -6.59 -11.19
CA PRO A 115 10.36 -5.60 -11.60
C PRO A 115 9.98 -4.66 -10.45
N ASN A 116 10.00 -3.37 -10.73
CA ASN A 116 9.32 -2.38 -9.92
C ASN A 116 7.86 -2.24 -10.38
N GLY A 117 7.07 -1.41 -9.71
CA GLY A 117 5.64 -1.39 -9.96
C GLY A 117 4.94 -0.06 -9.72
N VAL A 118 3.66 -0.07 -10.05
CA VAL A 118 2.74 1.03 -9.82
C VAL A 118 1.56 0.54 -9.00
N PHE A 119 1.27 1.24 -7.90
CA PHE A 119 0.00 1.15 -7.19
C PHE A 119 -0.88 2.29 -7.67
N TYR A 120 -2.13 2.00 -8.05
CA TYR A 120 -3.08 3.02 -8.45
C TYR A 120 -4.53 2.68 -8.10
N LEU A 121 -5.34 3.73 -8.00
CA LEU A 121 -6.79 3.66 -7.92
C LEU A 121 -7.41 4.23 -9.19
N THR A 122 -8.38 3.51 -9.74
CA THR A 122 -9.19 4.01 -10.84
C THR A 122 -10.21 5.04 -10.34
N ASN A 123 -10.85 5.77 -11.26
CA ASN A 123 -11.97 6.67 -10.97
C ASN A 123 -13.18 5.94 -10.34
N LYS A 124 -13.27 4.61 -10.50
CA LYS A 124 -14.29 3.74 -9.87
C LYS A 124 -13.81 3.13 -8.55
N SER A 125 -12.76 3.65 -7.95
CA SER A 125 -12.15 3.14 -6.70
C SER A 125 -11.71 1.67 -6.77
N ILE A 126 -11.32 1.19 -7.97
CA ILE A 126 -10.75 -0.15 -8.14
C ILE A 126 -9.24 -0.04 -7.91
N PRO A 127 -8.67 -0.75 -6.92
CA PRO A 127 -7.24 -0.75 -6.67
C PRO A 127 -6.52 -1.70 -7.63
N VAL A 128 -5.36 -1.31 -8.10
CA VAL A 128 -4.50 -2.14 -8.95
C VAL A 128 -3.05 -2.00 -8.53
N ILE A 129 -2.33 -3.11 -8.50
CA ILE A 129 -0.87 -3.15 -8.46
C ILE A 129 -0.40 -3.97 -9.65
N CYS A 130 0.47 -3.37 -10.47
CA CYS A 130 1.07 -4.04 -11.60
C CYS A 130 2.54 -3.66 -11.74
N THR A 131 3.31 -4.47 -12.47
CA THR A 131 4.68 -4.09 -12.83
C THR A 131 4.66 -2.85 -13.70
N THR A 132 5.72 -2.03 -13.63
CA THR A 132 5.85 -0.80 -14.43
C THR A 132 5.70 -1.08 -15.93
N GLN A 133 6.19 -2.25 -16.42
CA GLN A 133 6.07 -2.64 -17.82
C GLN A 133 4.63 -2.95 -18.26
N LYS A 134 3.78 -3.45 -17.33
CA LYS A 134 2.36 -3.73 -17.58
C LYS A 134 1.47 -2.49 -17.39
N PHE A 135 2.01 -1.41 -16.81
CA PHE A 135 1.23 -0.20 -16.55
C PHE A 135 0.81 0.51 -17.84
N LYS A 136 -0.47 0.87 -17.93
CA LYS A 136 -1.02 1.68 -19.03
C LYS A 136 -1.94 2.75 -18.46
N ASN A 137 -1.64 4.00 -18.72
CA ASN A 137 -2.54 5.10 -18.40
C ASN A 137 -3.61 5.24 -19.50
N ASN A 138 -4.80 4.81 -19.19
CA ASN A 138 -5.97 4.87 -20.10
C ASN A 138 -6.95 6.01 -19.74
N GLY A 139 -6.52 7.00 -18.96
CA GLY A 139 -7.34 8.12 -18.51
C GLY A 139 -8.30 7.82 -17.34
N ASN A 140 -8.33 6.58 -16.84
CA ASN A 140 -9.22 6.18 -15.74
C ASN A 140 -8.54 6.13 -14.36
N ILE A 141 -7.38 6.75 -14.21
CA ILE A 141 -6.60 6.71 -12.98
C ILE A 141 -6.87 7.97 -12.16
N LYS A 142 -7.37 7.78 -10.93
CA LYS A 142 -7.59 8.87 -9.97
C LYS A 142 -6.32 9.19 -9.19
N TYR A 143 -5.65 8.17 -8.68
CA TYR A 143 -4.39 8.26 -7.93
C TYR A 143 -3.43 7.18 -8.38
N ALA A 144 -2.14 7.49 -8.49
CA ALA A 144 -1.08 6.51 -8.72
C ALA A 144 0.23 6.94 -8.08
N THR A 145 1.02 5.94 -7.66
CA THR A 145 2.40 6.13 -7.25
C THR A 145 3.24 4.96 -7.77
N GLN A 146 4.39 5.27 -8.37
CA GLN A 146 5.40 4.28 -8.73
C GLN A 146 6.35 4.06 -7.56
N SER A 147 6.78 2.83 -7.35
CA SER A 147 7.80 2.48 -6.38
C SER A 147 8.42 1.11 -6.73
N GLY A 148 9.27 0.61 -5.87
CA GLY A 148 9.89 -0.69 -6.10
C GLY A 148 10.82 -1.16 -4.99
N PRO A 149 11.08 -2.45 -5.00
CA PRO A 149 10.61 -3.47 -5.95
C PRO A 149 9.17 -3.94 -5.72
N MET A 150 8.62 -4.70 -6.66
CA MET A 150 7.44 -5.52 -6.34
C MET A 150 7.82 -6.52 -5.24
N LEU A 151 6.92 -6.71 -4.27
CA LEU A 151 7.11 -7.70 -3.19
C LEU A 151 6.58 -9.07 -3.58
N VAL A 152 5.36 -9.08 -4.11
CA VAL A 152 4.67 -10.26 -4.62
C VAL A 152 4.23 -9.98 -6.04
N ILE A 153 4.42 -10.95 -6.94
CA ILE A 153 4.12 -10.87 -8.37
C ILE A 153 3.33 -12.10 -8.74
N ASP A 154 2.07 -11.93 -9.14
CA ASP A 154 1.17 -13.02 -9.54
C ASP A 154 1.12 -14.19 -8.50
N GLY A 155 1.23 -13.86 -7.21
CA GLY A 155 1.19 -14.79 -6.07
C GLY A 155 2.56 -15.32 -5.62
N GLU A 156 3.65 -14.98 -6.31
CA GLU A 156 5.00 -15.43 -5.97
C GLU A 156 5.85 -14.30 -5.40
N ILE A 157 6.69 -14.61 -4.42
CA ILE A 157 7.68 -13.68 -3.85
C ILE A 157 8.68 -13.30 -4.96
N HIS A 158 9.06 -12.02 -4.99
CA HIS A 158 10.04 -11.53 -5.95
C HIS A 158 11.33 -12.39 -5.96
N PRO A 159 11.80 -12.89 -7.13
CA PRO A 159 12.85 -13.91 -7.21
C PRO A 159 14.22 -13.47 -6.69
N ALA A 160 14.48 -12.16 -6.62
CA ALA A 160 15.74 -11.65 -6.07
C ALA A 160 15.80 -11.69 -4.53
N PHE A 161 14.68 -11.96 -3.84
CA PHE A 161 14.66 -11.94 -2.38
C PHE A 161 15.15 -13.25 -1.79
N LYS A 162 16.13 -13.15 -0.90
CA LYS A 162 16.72 -14.31 -0.22
C LYS A 162 16.16 -14.45 1.20
N LYS A 163 15.63 -15.64 1.52
CA LYS A 163 15.25 -15.99 2.89
C LYS A 163 16.46 -15.89 3.81
N GLY A 164 16.28 -15.31 5.00
CA GLY A 164 17.35 -15.14 5.98
C GLY A 164 18.37 -14.05 5.60
N SER A 165 18.07 -13.17 4.67
CA SER A 165 18.95 -12.04 4.32
C SER A 165 19.17 -11.13 5.53
N ALA A 166 20.43 -10.73 5.75
CA ALA A 166 20.84 -9.79 6.80
C ALA A 166 20.50 -8.32 6.48
N ASN A 167 19.97 -8.01 5.29
CA ASN A 167 19.52 -6.66 4.93
C ASN A 167 18.19 -6.34 5.62
N LEU A 168 18.29 -5.92 6.88
CA LEU A 168 17.16 -5.62 7.75
C LEU A 168 16.91 -4.11 7.78
N ASN A 169 15.68 -3.70 7.43
CA ASN A 169 15.22 -2.32 7.54
C ASN A 169 13.76 -2.31 7.98
N ILE A 170 13.30 -1.20 8.56
CA ILE A 170 11.86 -0.96 8.68
C ILE A 170 11.32 -0.77 7.29
N ARG A 171 10.26 -1.49 6.94
CA ARG A 171 9.71 -1.52 5.59
C ARG A 171 8.23 -1.23 5.60
N ASN A 172 7.75 -0.53 4.59
CA ASN A 172 6.33 -0.35 4.34
C ASN A 172 5.96 -0.77 2.92
N GLY A 173 4.71 -1.13 2.73
CA GLY A 173 4.23 -1.63 1.46
C GLY A 173 2.71 -1.67 1.37
N VAL A 174 2.24 -1.98 0.17
CA VAL A 174 0.82 -2.11 -0.18
C VAL A 174 0.58 -3.39 -0.95
N GLY A 175 -0.51 -4.09 -0.62
CA GLY A 175 -0.99 -5.27 -1.34
C GLY A 175 -2.48 -5.19 -1.61
N ILE A 176 -2.97 -5.98 -2.57
CA ILE A 176 -4.40 -6.08 -2.86
C ILE A 176 -4.86 -7.47 -2.45
N LEU A 177 -5.85 -7.51 -1.57
CA LEU A 177 -6.47 -8.72 -1.06
C LEU A 177 -7.44 -9.34 -2.08
N PRO A 178 -7.80 -10.64 -1.94
CA PRO A 178 -8.70 -11.31 -2.88
C PRO A 178 -10.08 -10.65 -3.04
N ASP A 179 -10.55 -9.92 -2.03
CA ASP A 179 -11.82 -9.18 -2.04
C ASP A 179 -11.70 -7.76 -2.61
N ASN A 180 -10.55 -7.41 -3.21
CA ASN A 180 -10.17 -6.08 -3.66
C ASN A 180 -10.03 -5.03 -2.54
N SER A 181 -9.97 -5.42 -1.28
CA SER A 181 -9.51 -4.53 -0.22
C SER A 181 -8.00 -4.27 -0.36
N ILE A 182 -7.54 -3.14 0.15
CA ILE A 182 -6.15 -2.72 0.10
C ILE A 182 -5.52 -2.96 1.46
N LEU A 183 -4.46 -3.75 1.52
CA LEU A 183 -3.66 -3.97 2.71
C LEU A 183 -2.43 -3.06 2.68
N PHE A 184 -2.35 -2.13 3.62
CA PHE A 184 -1.11 -1.40 3.94
C PHE A 184 -0.46 -2.03 5.15
N ALA A 185 0.86 -2.19 5.12
CA ALA A 185 1.62 -2.70 6.25
C ALA A 185 2.98 -2.02 6.38
N MET A 186 3.41 -1.84 7.64
CA MET A 186 4.76 -1.43 8.00
C MET A 186 5.30 -2.38 9.05
N SER A 187 6.56 -2.80 8.93
CA SER A 187 7.21 -3.57 9.98
C SER A 187 7.55 -2.66 11.17
N LYS A 188 7.38 -3.16 12.39
CA LYS A 188 7.72 -2.42 13.63
C LYS A 188 9.21 -2.41 13.89
N GLU A 189 9.89 -3.43 13.37
CA GLU A 189 11.34 -3.66 13.52
C GLU A 189 11.95 -3.94 12.14
N GLY A 190 13.29 -4.01 12.10
CA GLY A 190 14.01 -4.35 10.88
C GLY A 190 13.65 -5.73 10.37
N ILE A 191 13.25 -5.82 9.12
CA ILE A 191 12.86 -7.06 8.42
C ILE A 191 13.51 -7.11 7.04
N ASN A 192 13.88 -8.31 6.56
CA ASN A 192 14.38 -8.48 5.20
C ASN A 192 13.23 -8.49 4.17
N PHE A 193 13.55 -8.32 2.90
CA PHE A 193 12.54 -8.27 1.84
C PHE A 193 11.75 -9.56 1.68
N HIS A 194 12.40 -10.73 1.84
CA HIS A 194 11.72 -12.01 1.69
C HIS A 194 10.61 -12.16 2.74
N ASP A 195 10.92 -11.93 4.01
CA ASP A 195 9.96 -12.11 5.10
C ASP A 195 8.86 -11.02 5.07
N PHE A 196 9.20 -9.81 4.59
CA PHE A 196 8.20 -8.78 4.36
C PHE A 196 7.26 -9.12 3.20
N ALA A 197 7.78 -9.68 2.10
CA ALA A 197 6.96 -10.16 0.98
C ALA A 197 6.10 -11.37 1.37
N ASP A 198 6.64 -12.29 2.19
CA ASP A 198 5.94 -13.46 2.70
C ASP A 198 4.70 -13.07 3.53
N TYR A 199 4.76 -11.96 4.27
CA TYR A 199 3.60 -11.41 4.98
C TYR A 199 2.45 -11.09 4.01
N PHE A 200 2.70 -10.40 2.90
CA PHE A 200 1.68 -10.09 1.89
C PHE A 200 1.20 -11.34 1.16
N LYS A 201 2.10 -12.26 0.83
CA LYS A 201 1.74 -13.56 0.21
C LYS A 201 0.83 -14.37 1.12
N LYS A 202 1.14 -14.50 2.40
CA LYS A 202 0.31 -15.18 3.41
C LYS A 202 -1.04 -14.50 3.62
N ALA A 203 -1.10 -13.19 3.47
CA ALA A 203 -2.35 -12.45 3.48
C ALA A 203 -3.22 -12.69 2.23
N GLY A 204 -2.73 -13.42 1.22
CA GLY A 204 -3.43 -13.74 -0.02
C GLY A 204 -3.29 -12.70 -1.12
N CYS A 205 -2.37 -11.74 -0.99
CA CYS A 205 -2.13 -10.75 -2.03
C CYS A 205 -1.48 -11.41 -3.26
N LYS A 206 -2.11 -11.28 -4.42
CA LYS A 206 -1.50 -11.70 -5.70
C LYS A 206 -0.38 -10.75 -6.13
N ASN A 207 -0.55 -9.47 -5.87
CA ASN A 207 0.46 -8.45 -6.12
C ASN A 207 0.62 -7.58 -4.88
N ALA A 208 1.88 -7.27 -4.55
CA ALA A 208 2.24 -6.34 -3.50
C ALA A 208 3.46 -5.52 -3.92
N LEU A 209 3.51 -4.27 -3.47
CA LEU A 209 4.53 -3.31 -3.84
C LEU A 209 5.19 -2.74 -2.58
N TYR A 210 6.51 -2.73 -2.56
CA TYR A 210 7.28 -1.97 -1.61
C TYR A 210 7.17 -0.47 -1.90
N LEU A 211 6.93 0.31 -0.85
CA LEU A 211 6.78 1.76 -1.00
C LEU A 211 8.10 2.49 -0.72
N ASP A 212 8.45 2.68 0.56
CA ASP A 212 9.74 3.28 0.90
C ASP A 212 10.14 2.88 2.32
N GLY A 213 11.28 2.22 2.44
CA GLY A 213 11.67 1.57 3.69
C GLY A 213 12.57 2.37 4.62
N LEU A 214 13.46 3.19 4.11
CA LEU A 214 14.47 3.84 4.96
C LEU A 214 13.85 4.84 5.95
N VAL A 215 12.73 5.42 5.59
CA VAL A 215 12.03 6.48 6.33
C VAL A 215 10.58 6.12 6.66
N SER A 216 10.25 4.82 6.71
CA SER A 216 8.86 4.35 6.94
C SER A 216 8.24 4.94 8.21
N ARG A 217 7.05 5.53 8.04
CA ARG A 217 6.21 6.03 9.14
C ARG A 217 4.76 5.69 8.87
N THR A 218 4.05 5.37 9.95
CA THR A 218 2.61 5.08 9.92
C THR A 218 1.91 5.79 11.05
N TYR A 219 0.77 6.40 10.75
CA TYR A 219 -0.18 6.95 11.69
C TYR A 219 -1.46 6.14 11.65
N LEU A 220 -1.77 5.42 12.74
CA LEU A 220 -2.96 4.57 12.88
C LEU A 220 -3.43 4.58 14.34
N PRO A 221 -4.13 5.63 14.78
CA PRO A 221 -4.55 5.79 16.17
C PRO A 221 -5.38 4.64 16.73
N LYS A 222 -6.14 3.95 15.89
CA LYS A 222 -6.94 2.79 16.32
C LYS A 222 -6.09 1.63 16.85
N GLU A 223 -4.83 1.54 16.39
CA GLU A 223 -3.85 0.54 16.83
C GLU A 223 -2.83 1.12 17.83
N ASN A 224 -3.12 2.30 18.41
CA ASN A 224 -2.21 3.05 19.27
C ASN A 224 -0.84 3.32 18.62
N TRP A 225 -0.80 3.42 17.27
CA TRP A 225 0.40 3.70 16.50
C TRP A 225 0.30 5.09 15.87
N THR A 226 1.07 6.05 16.39
CA THR A 226 0.87 7.49 16.08
C THR A 226 2.15 8.22 15.73
N GLN A 227 2.94 7.66 14.81
CA GLN A 227 4.09 8.38 14.27
C GLN A 227 3.59 9.55 13.41
N THR A 228 4.13 10.74 13.64
CA THR A 228 3.71 11.97 12.95
C THR A 228 4.86 12.71 12.27
N ASP A 229 6.10 12.33 12.57
CA ASP A 229 7.32 12.87 11.98
C ASP A 229 7.48 12.46 10.49
N GLY A 230 8.61 12.80 9.93
CA GLY A 230 9.04 12.42 8.58
C GLY A 230 9.51 13.59 7.73
N ASN A 231 10.09 13.25 6.58
CA ASN A 231 10.46 14.18 5.51
C ASN A 231 10.24 13.48 4.17
N PHE A 232 8.97 13.26 3.80
CA PHE A 232 8.58 12.43 2.67
C PHE A 232 8.29 13.25 1.41
N GLY A 233 8.20 12.55 0.27
CA GLY A 233 7.55 13.04 -0.93
C GLY A 233 6.03 12.89 -0.81
N VAL A 234 5.52 11.73 -1.21
CA VAL A 234 4.09 11.44 -1.23
C VAL A 234 3.65 10.75 0.05
N ILE A 235 2.45 11.09 0.52
CA ILE A 235 1.77 10.46 1.65
C ILE A 235 0.48 9.80 1.17
N ILE A 236 0.21 8.58 1.61
CA ILE A 236 -1.09 7.91 1.48
C ILE A 236 -1.88 8.20 2.74
N GLY A 237 -3.16 8.53 2.61
CA GLY A 237 -4.00 8.77 3.77
C GLY A 237 -5.47 8.50 3.57
N VAL A 238 -6.13 8.19 4.69
CA VAL A 238 -7.58 8.09 4.82
C VAL A 238 -8.03 9.09 5.87
N SER A 239 -8.98 9.92 5.52
CA SER A 239 -9.58 10.90 6.42
C SER A 239 -11.11 10.80 6.35
N LYS A 240 -11.76 11.27 7.41
CA LYS A 240 -13.21 11.45 7.46
C LYS A 240 -13.58 12.85 7.92
N LYS A 241 -14.77 13.32 7.58
CA LYS A 241 -15.34 14.54 8.16
C LYS A 241 -15.48 14.37 9.67
N LYS A 242 -15.21 15.44 10.41
CA LYS A 242 -15.49 15.52 11.84
C LYS A 242 -16.97 15.64 12.11
#